data_65dda39d5efc5acba09c71777db5ff25
#
_entry.id   65dda39d5efc5acba09c71777db5ff25
#
_cell.length_a   1.000
_cell.length_b   1.000
_cell.length_c   1.000
_cell.angle_alpha   90.00
_cell.angle_beta   90.00
_cell.angle_gamma   90.00
#
_symmetry.space_group_name_H-M   'P 1'
#
loop_
_entity.id
_entity.type
_entity.pdbx_description
1 polymer ?
#
loop_
_entity_poly.entity_id
_entity_poly.type
_entity_poly.pdbx_seq_one_letter_code
_entity_poly.pdbx_strand_id
1 'polypeptide(L)'
;PFSRARFYDTEAFALLQGTYRRKGQFKVTSRWDDGSIRWLFIRFLADFPRNRPTDCYLVLPGEEKGQWQEQPGVKIQGRTVYTGKDLSFQLPENLTASQTGGLLEKVWFREKEVACSFPYPVLKTAEKGRSVSYTVYPGQWEVEEQGELVSVFQTTARLKPEKEVDGDSREMPRAQIRLSCFAGKPWIEMEYCLINTTSFPLEIQSLVWNIKDENKQDIPSSNVTAHSNYKLQYQWSDKGEAVEEVVTADTVMNTANDHFAEVFFGTLFCDRTVGDQGLCVTVWQAQQNFPKAVRADQKGLTISLVPDCDNKVVFLPGMARTQKML
;
A
#
# COMPACT_ATOMS: atom_id res chain seq x y z
N PRO A 1 -6.14 17.72 -22.17
CA PRO A 1 -5.18 18.59 -22.85
C PRO A 1 -5.68 20.02 -22.94
N PHE A 2 -4.78 20.98 -22.88
CA PHE A 2 -5.07 22.40 -23.13
C PHE A 2 -4.40 22.84 -24.42
N SER A 3 -4.97 23.86 -25.06
CA SER A 3 -4.35 24.54 -26.21
C SER A 3 -3.13 25.35 -25.76
N ARG A 4 -2.23 25.61 -26.70
CA ARG A 4 -1.04 26.46 -26.52
C ARG A 4 -1.39 27.86 -25.96
N ALA A 5 -0.47 28.46 -25.21
CA ALA A 5 -0.53 29.81 -24.68
C ALA A 5 -1.78 30.11 -23.82
N ARG A 6 -2.37 29.09 -23.18
CA ARG A 6 -3.60 29.28 -22.42
C ARG A 6 -3.39 29.40 -20.92
N PHE A 7 -2.66 28.45 -20.30
CA PHE A 7 -2.42 28.41 -18.87
C PHE A 7 -0.96 28.04 -18.59
N TYR A 8 -0.34 28.67 -17.60
CA TYR A 8 1.05 28.47 -17.24
C TYR A 8 1.23 27.93 -15.83
N ASP A 9 0.25 28.11 -14.95
CA ASP A 9 0.23 27.62 -13.57
C ASP A 9 -1.10 26.95 -13.24
N THR A 10 -1.20 26.38 -12.03
CA THR A 10 -2.38 25.64 -11.59
C THR A 10 -3.12 26.29 -10.42
N GLU A 11 -2.66 27.43 -9.93
CA GLU A 11 -3.13 28.04 -8.68
C GLU A 11 -4.60 28.45 -8.71
N ALA A 12 -5.08 28.86 -9.86
CA ALA A 12 -6.46 29.34 -10.04
C ALA A 12 -7.46 28.25 -10.47
N PHE A 13 -7.02 26.99 -10.66
CA PHE A 13 -7.94 25.91 -10.97
C PHE A 13 -8.70 25.43 -9.74
N ALA A 14 -9.96 25.07 -9.94
CA ALA A 14 -10.79 24.41 -8.94
C ALA A 14 -11.72 23.39 -9.61
N LEU A 15 -12.45 22.64 -8.81
CA LEU A 15 -13.45 21.70 -9.29
C LEU A 15 -14.82 22.11 -8.78
N LEU A 16 -15.82 21.97 -9.64
CA LEU A 16 -17.23 22.21 -9.31
C LEU A 16 -17.97 20.87 -9.35
N GLN A 17 -18.60 20.51 -8.25
CA GLN A 17 -19.52 19.38 -8.18
C GLN A 17 -20.89 19.89 -7.70
N GLY A 18 -21.87 19.87 -8.58
CA GLY A 18 -23.14 20.54 -8.30
C GLY A 18 -22.93 22.04 -8.09
N THR A 19 -23.30 22.55 -6.91
CA THR A 19 -23.10 23.95 -6.51
C THR A 19 -21.85 24.18 -5.67
N TYR A 20 -21.09 23.12 -5.34
CA TYR A 20 -19.95 23.21 -4.46
C TYR A 20 -18.66 23.30 -5.22
N ARG A 21 -17.84 24.30 -4.88
CA ARG A 21 -16.48 24.45 -5.35
C ARG A 21 -15.55 23.68 -4.42
N ARG A 22 -14.69 22.83 -4.99
CA ARG A 22 -13.80 21.94 -4.25
C ARG A 22 -12.35 22.18 -4.63
N LYS A 23 -11.47 21.99 -3.69
CA LYS A 23 -10.03 21.95 -3.96
C LYS A 23 -9.70 20.73 -4.80
N GLY A 24 -8.84 20.92 -5.80
CA GLY A 24 -8.18 19.86 -6.54
C GLY A 24 -6.69 19.87 -6.26
N GLN A 25 -6.07 18.71 -6.38
CA GLN A 25 -4.62 18.61 -6.44
C GLN A 25 -4.22 18.44 -7.91
N PHE A 26 -3.51 19.43 -8.43
CA PHE A 26 -3.18 19.54 -9.83
C PHE A 26 -1.69 19.29 -10.05
N LYS A 27 -1.36 18.38 -10.98
CA LYS A 27 0.02 18.09 -11.37
C LYS A 27 0.16 18.27 -12.88
N VAL A 28 1.02 19.19 -13.29
CA VAL A 28 1.35 19.36 -14.71
C VAL A 28 2.21 18.18 -15.15
N THR A 29 1.71 17.38 -16.08
CA THR A 29 2.41 16.20 -16.59
C THR A 29 3.14 16.45 -17.89
N SER A 30 2.73 17.49 -18.65
CA SER A 30 3.43 17.93 -19.86
C SER A 30 3.16 19.40 -20.14
N ARG A 31 4.14 20.06 -20.77
CA ARG A 31 4.04 21.44 -21.22
C ARG A 31 4.28 21.53 -22.72
N TRP A 32 3.78 22.59 -23.34
CA TRP A 32 4.14 23.00 -24.67
C TRP A 32 5.52 23.69 -24.67
N ASP A 33 6.10 23.89 -25.87
CA ASP A 33 7.43 24.51 -26.02
C ASP A 33 7.48 25.95 -25.50
N ASP A 34 6.34 26.65 -25.44
CA ASP A 34 6.16 27.98 -24.89
C ASP A 34 6.02 27.98 -23.33
N GLY A 35 6.12 26.81 -22.69
CA GLY A 35 5.98 26.65 -21.26
C GLY A 35 4.53 26.53 -20.76
N SER A 36 3.52 26.74 -21.62
CA SER A 36 2.11 26.58 -21.24
C SER A 36 1.75 25.12 -20.97
N ILE A 37 0.73 24.90 -20.12
CA ILE A 37 0.28 23.56 -19.73
C ILE A 37 -0.35 22.85 -20.93
N ARG A 38 0.17 21.67 -21.27
CA ARG A 38 -0.38 20.78 -22.27
C ARG A 38 -1.28 19.73 -21.66
N TRP A 39 -0.80 19.02 -20.62
CA TRP A 39 -1.52 18.00 -19.90
C TRP A 39 -1.53 18.27 -18.42
N LEU A 40 -2.70 18.10 -17.81
CA LEU A 40 -2.93 18.27 -16.39
C LEU A 40 -3.50 16.97 -15.81
N PHE A 41 -2.85 16.44 -14.79
CA PHE A 41 -3.39 15.38 -13.97
C PHE A 41 -4.12 16.01 -12.79
N ILE A 42 -5.34 15.53 -12.52
CA ILE A 42 -6.23 16.12 -11.51
C ILE A 42 -6.64 15.05 -10.53
N ARG A 43 -6.44 15.30 -9.24
CA ARG A 43 -7.00 14.52 -8.14
C ARG A 43 -8.01 15.36 -7.40
N PHE A 44 -9.11 14.76 -6.99
CA PHE A 44 -10.14 15.43 -6.22
C PHE A 44 -10.97 14.44 -5.41
N LEU A 45 -11.61 14.95 -4.34
CA LEU A 45 -12.61 14.21 -3.59
C LEU A 45 -13.99 14.52 -4.18
N ALA A 46 -14.75 13.50 -4.50
CA ALA A 46 -16.11 13.62 -5.00
C ALA A 46 -17.07 12.76 -4.18
N ASP A 47 -18.27 13.29 -3.96
CA ASP A 47 -19.36 12.53 -3.36
C ASP A 47 -20.23 11.98 -4.47
N PHE A 48 -20.39 10.67 -4.49
CA PHE A 48 -21.26 10.00 -5.46
C PHE A 48 -22.53 9.51 -4.72
N PRO A 49 -23.65 10.25 -4.83
CA PRO A 49 -24.91 9.81 -4.28
C PRO A 49 -25.36 8.52 -4.98
N ARG A 50 -25.95 7.61 -4.19
CA ARG A 50 -26.45 6.34 -4.72
C ARG A 50 -27.38 6.56 -5.93
N ASN A 51 -27.14 5.83 -7.01
CA ASN A 51 -27.99 5.79 -8.21
C ASN A 51 -28.19 7.11 -8.97
N ARG A 52 -27.26 8.08 -8.84
CA ARG A 52 -27.30 9.31 -9.64
C ARG A 52 -25.95 9.61 -10.24
N PRO A 53 -25.87 9.88 -11.54
CA PRO A 53 -24.66 10.41 -12.15
C PRO A 53 -24.33 11.77 -11.51
N THR A 54 -23.06 12.03 -11.34
CA THR A 54 -22.58 13.28 -10.77
C THR A 54 -21.56 13.89 -11.70
N ASP A 55 -21.87 15.08 -12.21
CA ASP A 55 -20.96 15.81 -13.05
C ASP A 55 -19.97 16.61 -12.21
N CYS A 56 -18.70 16.53 -12.60
CA CYS A 56 -17.62 17.32 -12.04
C CYS A 56 -17.00 18.16 -13.16
N TYR A 57 -16.92 19.47 -12.95
CA TYR A 57 -16.38 20.40 -13.92
C TYR A 57 -15.09 21.01 -13.42
N LEU A 58 -14.11 21.17 -14.32
CA LEU A 58 -12.93 21.98 -14.04
C LEU A 58 -13.32 23.46 -14.17
N VAL A 59 -13.16 24.20 -13.08
CA VAL A 59 -13.34 25.65 -13.05
C VAL A 59 -12.03 26.28 -13.48
N LEU A 60 -12.10 27.09 -14.53
CA LEU A 60 -10.95 27.77 -15.10
C LEU A 60 -10.66 29.07 -14.35
N PRO A 61 -9.42 29.59 -14.44
CA PRO A 61 -9.07 30.89 -13.89
C PRO A 61 -10.00 32.00 -14.36
N GLY A 62 -10.46 32.83 -13.42
CA GLY A 62 -11.41 33.93 -13.70
C GLY A 62 -12.89 33.55 -13.67
N GLU A 63 -13.24 32.28 -13.51
CA GLU A 63 -14.61 31.85 -13.32
C GLU A 63 -14.98 31.79 -11.84
N GLU A 64 -15.87 32.63 -11.36
CA GLU A 64 -16.45 32.62 -10.03
C GLU A 64 -17.71 31.75 -10.01
N LYS A 65 -17.57 30.43 -9.93
CA LYS A 65 -18.69 29.49 -9.86
C LYS A 65 -18.64 28.67 -8.58
N GLY A 66 -19.80 28.52 -7.93
CA GLY A 66 -20.00 27.65 -6.77
C GLY A 66 -19.47 28.22 -5.45
N GLN A 67 -19.95 27.64 -4.36
CA GLN A 67 -19.52 27.96 -3.01
C GLN A 67 -18.40 27.01 -2.56
N TRP A 68 -17.37 27.53 -1.91
CA TRP A 68 -16.30 26.70 -1.37
C TRP A 68 -16.82 25.77 -0.28
N GLN A 69 -16.54 24.49 -0.44
CA GLN A 69 -16.80 23.48 0.57
C GLN A 69 -15.49 23.11 1.27
N GLU A 70 -15.51 23.15 2.60
CA GLU A 70 -14.39 22.66 3.39
C GLU A 70 -14.19 21.15 3.16
N GLN A 71 -12.95 20.74 2.99
CA GLN A 71 -12.56 19.35 2.75
C GLN A 71 -11.45 18.97 3.72
N PRO A 72 -11.38 17.68 4.13
CA PRO A 72 -10.21 17.19 4.84
C PRO A 72 -8.97 17.39 3.99
N GLY A 73 -7.82 17.52 4.63
CA GLY A 73 -6.54 17.67 3.96
C GLY A 73 -5.46 16.83 4.63
N VAL A 74 -4.49 16.37 3.84
CA VAL A 74 -3.27 15.77 4.35
C VAL A 74 -2.36 16.87 4.88
N LYS A 75 -1.86 16.70 6.10
CA LYS A 75 -0.89 17.61 6.72
C LYS A 75 0.33 16.82 7.16
N ILE A 76 1.50 17.38 6.93
CA ILE A 76 2.78 16.80 7.33
C ILE A 76 3.42 17.72 8.36
N GLN A 77 3.73 17.19 9.54
CA GLN A 77 4.40 17.90 10.63
C GLN A 77 5.61 17.08 11.09
N GLY A 78 6.80 17.47 10.66
CA GLY A 78 8.00 16.66 10.84
C GLY A 78 7.85 15.29 10.15
N ARG A 79 7.90 14.22 10.94
CA ARG A 79 7.70 12.84 10.47
C ARG A 79 6.25 12.34 10.60
N THR A 80 5.38 13.13 11.22
CA THR A 80 3.98 12.75 11.43
C THR A 80 3.10 13.25 10.30
N VAL A 81 2.28 12.35 9.77
CA VAL A 81 1.36 12.60 8.67
C VAL A 81 -0.07 12.44 9.20
N TYR A 82 -0.91 13.44 8.95
CA TYR A 82 -2.33 13.47 9.31
C TYR A 82 -3.15 13.41 8.04
N THR A 83 -4.07 12.45 7.92
CA THR A 83 -4.95 12.33 6.74
C THR A 83 -6.30 13.03 6.90
N GLY A 84 -6.55 13.60 8.07
CA GLY A 84 -7.78 14.24 8.46
C GLY A 84 -8.04 14.03 9.95
N LYS A 85 -9.27 13.62 10.32
CA LYS A 85 -9.65 13.44 11.73
C LYS A 85 -9.31 12.07 12.31
N ASP A 86 -9.31 11.02 11.46
CA ASP A 86 -9.33 9.66 11.97
C ASP A 86 -7.95 9.00 11.96
N LEU A 87 -7.12 9.21 10.94
CA LEU A 87 -5.84 8.53 10.79
C LEU A 87 -4.67 9.49 10.85
N SER A 88 -3.68 9.16 11.66
CA SER A 88 -2.33 9.73 11.57
C SER A 88 -1.29 8.64 11.76
N PHE A 89 -0.11 8.85 11.19
CA PHE A 89 0.99 7.91 11.30
C PHE A 89 2.33 8.64 11.30
N GLN A 90 3.34 7.98 11.84
CA GLN A 90 4.70 8.49 11.89
C GLN A 90 5.61 7.65 10.99
N LEU A 91 6.27 8.32 10.07
CA LEU A 91 7.34 7.71 9.27
C LEU A 91 8.55 7.42 10.17
N PRO A 92 9.26 6.33 9.90
CA PRO A 92 10.46 6.03 10.65
C PRO A 92 11.51 7.12 10.48
N GLU A 93 12.38 7.24 11.45
CA GLU A 93 13.56 8.09 11.35
C GLU A 93 14.44 7.62 10.20
N ASN A 94 15.10 8.56 9.53
CA ASN A 94 16.06 8.19 8.50
C ASN A 94 17.22 7.43 9.16
N LEU A 95 17.24 6.13 8.93
CA LEU A 95 18.20 5.23 9.54
C LEU A 95 19.52 5.27 8.76
N THR A 96 20.62 5.04 9.46
CA THR A 96 21.90 4.79 8.82
C THR A 96 21.88 3.44 8.08
N ALA A 97 22.77 3.25 7.12
CA ALA A 97 22.83 2.05 6.28
C ALA A 97 23.03 0.72 7.06
N SER A 98 23.27 0.80 8.37
CA SER A 98 23.45 -0.36 9.25
C SER A 98 22.26 -0.62 10.18
N GLN A 99 21.25 0.24 10.18
CA GLN A 99 20.10 0.10 11.08
C GLN A 99 18.90 -0.51 10.37
N THR A 100 18.19 -1.37 11.07
CA THR A 100 16.91 -1.93 10.65
C THR A 100 15.79 -1.18 11.37
N GLY A 101 14.74 -0.81 10.64
CA GLY A 101 13.56 -0.16 11.20
C GLY A 101 12.28 -0.84 10.76
N GLY A 102 11.15 -0.21 11.03
CA GLY A 102 9.85 -0.60 10.52
C GLY A 102 9.42 0.25 9.31
N LEU A 103 8.35 -0.17 8.66
CA LEU A 103 7.66 0.59 7.61
C LEU A 103 7.01 1.86 8.17
N LEU A 104 6.42 1.74 9.35
CA LEU A 104 5.83 2.82 10.13
C LEU A 104 6.36 2.73 11.55
N GLU A 105 6.59 3.86 12.18
CA GLU A 105 7.03 3.91 13.57
C GLU A 105 5.84 3.82 14.50
N LYS A 106 4.79 4.59 14.22
CA LYS A 106 3.54 4.63 14.97
C LYS A 106 2.36 4.93 14.07
N VAL A 107 1.19 4.42 14.46
CA VAL A 107 -0.08 4.69 13.81
C VAL A 107 -1.11 5.06 14.89
N TRP A 108 -1.91 6.07 14.64
CA TRP A 108 -3.03 6.46 15.50
C TRP A 108 -4.32 6.46 14.69
N PHE A 109 -5.35 5.90 15.28
CA PHE A 109 -6.71 5.95 14.76
C PHE A 109 -7.62 6.60 15.78
N ARG A 110 -8.25 7.73 15.40
CA ARG A 110 -9.06 8.56 16.29
C ARG A 110 -8.34 8.90 17.59
N GLU A 111 -7.12 9.40 17.46
CA GLU A 111 -6.22 9.79 18.57
C GLU A 111 -5.75 8.65 19.48
N LYS A 112 -6.20 7.42 19.26
CA LYS A 112 -5.72 6.23 19.98
C LYS A 112 -4.58 5.57 19.18
N GLU A 113 -3.48 5.28 19.86
CA GLU A 113 -2.37 4.55 19.25
C GLU A 113 -2.79 3.10 18.92
N VAL A 114 -2.52 2.67 17.70
CA VAL A 114 -2.70 1.28 17.28
C VAL A 114 -1.48 0.50 17.75
N ALA A 115 -1.67 -0.35 18.75
CA ALA A 115 -0.59 -1.09 19.39
C ALA A 115 -0.11 -2.26 18.51
N CYS A 116 0.42 -1.94 17.33
CA CYS A 116 0.99 -2.91 16.38
C CYS A 116 2.36 -2.43 15.92
N SER A 117 3.25 -3.39 15.67
CA SER A 117 4.50 -3.13 14.97
C SER A 117 4.36 -3.43 13.48
N PHE A 118 4.95 -2.58 12.66
CA PHE A 118 4.91 -2.63 11.21
C PHE A 118 6.33 -2.85 10.64
N PRO A 119 6.93 -4.05 10.79
CA PRO A 119 8.26 -4.33 10.27
C PRO A 119 8.25 -4.33 8.73
N TYR A 120 9.42 -4.35 8.11
CA TYR A 120 9.52 -4.60 6.68
C TYR A 120 9.19 -6.07 6.34
N PRO A 121 8.66 -6.35 5.13
CA PRO A 121 8.51 -7.72 4.64
C PRO A 121 9.86 -8.45 4.60
N VAL A 122 9.87 -9.71 5.03
CA VAL A 122 11.05 -10.57 5.04
C VAL A 122 11.06 -11.42 3.77
N LEU A 123 12.17 -11.33 3.02
CA LEU A 123 12.42 -12.17 1.86
C LEU A 123 13.23 -13.40 2.27
N LYS A 124 12.83 -14.58 1.79
CA LYS A 124 13.63 -15.80 1.80
C LYS A 124 13.80 -16.34 0.39
N THR A 125 15.02 -16.75 0.06
CA THR A 125 15.35 -17.36 -1.24
C THR A 125 15.96 -18.74 -1.04
N ALA A 126 15.86 -19.58 -2.06
CA ALA A 126 16.61 -20.83 -2.13
C ALA A 126 17.89 -20.60 -2.94
N GLU A 127 19.04 -20.77 -2.29
CA GLU A 127 20.34 -20.65 -2.94
C GLU A 127 21.12 -21.95 -2.75
N LYS A 128 21.43 -22.62 -3.85
CA LYS A 128 22.18 -23.91 -3.83
C LYS A 128 21.62 -24.92 -2.82
N GLY A 129 20.27 -25.00 -2.74
CA GLY A 129 19.58 -25.92 -1.83
C GLY A 129 19.54 -25.45 -0.37
N ARG A 130 19.94 -24.23 -0.06
CA ARG A 130 19.86 -23.61 1.28
C ARG A 130 18.88 -22.47 1.30
N SER A 131 18.16 -22.29 2.38
CA SER A 131 17.33 -21.12 2.60
C SER A 131 18.17 -19.95 3.10
N VAL A 132 18.05 -18.81 2.43
CA VAL A 132 18.71 -17.54 2.77
C VAL A 132 17.65 -16.50 3.11
N SER A 133 17.67 -15.99 4.34
CA SER A 133 16.81 -14.89 4.79
C SER A 133 17.50 -13.56 4.54
N TYR A 134 16.73 -12.56 4.14
CA TYR A 134 17.22 -11.21 3.87
C TYR A 134 16.60 -10.20 4.81
N THR A 135 17.45 -9.37 5.40
CA THR A 135 17.05 -8.20 6.18
C THR A 135 16.96 -6.96 5.29
N VAL A 136 15.92 -6.18 5.49
CA VAL A 136 15.69 -4.93 4.75
C VAL A 136 16.46 -3.79 5.41
N TYR A 137 17.29 -3.11 4.63
CA TYR A 137 17.99 -1.89 4.99
C TYR A 137 17.43 -0.74 4.16
N PRO A 138 16.50 0.03 4.72
CA PRO A 138 15.88 1.13 3.98
C PRO A 138 16.89 2.24 3.72
N GLY A 139 16.70 2.92 2.61
CA GLY A 139 17.31 4.22 2.35
C GLY A 139 16.55 5.32 3.09
N GLN A 140 16.84 6.54 2.72
CA GLN A 140 16.10 7.71 3.19
C GLN A 140 14.65 7.67 2.69
N TRP A 141 13.71 8.05 3.54
CA TRP A 141 12.35 8.33 3.13
C TRP A 141 12.29 9.71 2.47
N GLU A 142 11.74 9.77 1.29
CA GLU A 142 11.59 10.97 0.50
C GLU A 142 10.11 11.23 0.22
N VAL A 143 9.74 12.50 0.14
CA VAL A 143 8.40 12.90 -0.30
C VAL A 143 8.39 12.91 -1.83
N GLU A 144 7.80 11.90 -2.46
CA GLU A 144 7.65 11.82 -3.92
C GLU A 144 6.59 12.80 -4.42
N GLU A 145 5.50 12.95 -3.66
CA GLU A 145 4.43 13.89 -3.94
C GLU A 145 3.89 14.47 -2.64
N GLN A 146 3.80 15.78 -2.57
CA GLN A 146 3.18 16.49 -1.45
C GLN A 146 1.95 17.25 -1.94
N GLY A 147 0.80 16.97 -1.33
CA GLY A 147 -0.42 17.68 -1.64
C GLY A 147 -1.46 17.57 -0.53
N GLU A 148 -2.45 18.46 -0.57
CA GLU A 148 -3.51 18.47 0.44
C GLU A 148 -4.45 17.27 0.32
N LEU A 149 -4.60 16.65 -0.86
CA LEU A 149 -5.51 15.53 -1.06
C LEU A 149 -4.79 14.18 -1.03
N VAL A 150 -3.58 14.13 -1.55
CA VAL A 150 -2.76 12.91 -1.58
C VAL A 150 -1.32 13.30 -1.34
N SER A 151 -0.65 12.57 -0.46
CA SER A 151 0.81 12.64 -0.32
C SER A 151 1.38 11.25 -0.48
N VAL A 152 2.54 11.18 -1.14
CA VAL A 152 3.24 9.92 -1.43
C VAL A 152 4.66 10.02 -0.89
N PHE A 153 5.04 9.02 -0.13
CA PHE A 153 6.37 8.86 0.45
C PHE A 153 7.02 7.62 -0.18
N GLN A 154 8.30 7.70 -0.49
CA GLN A 154 9.03 6.57 -1.05
C GLN A 154 10.37 6.34 -0.36
N THR A 155 10.82 5.10 -0.41
CA THR A 155 12.19 4.71 -0.07
C THR A 155 12.64 3.57 -0.96
N THR A 156 13.95 3.50 -1.21
CA THR A 156 14.58 2.34 -1.84
C THR A 156 15.41 1.62 -0.80
N ALA A 157 15.14 0.34 -0.60
CA ALA A 157 15.81 -0.49 0.37
C ALA A 157 16.75 -1.50 -0.30
N ARG A 158 17.86 -1.82 0.35
CA ARG A 158 18.75 -2.95 0.01
C ARG A 158 18.35 -4.15 0.84
N LEU A 159 18.36 -5.32 0.25
CA LEU A 159 18.05 -6.57 0.91
C LEU A 159 19.36 -7.32 1.13
N LYS A 160 19.83 -7.39 2.38
CA LYS A 160 21.09 -8.05 2.73
C LYS A 160 20.81 -9.42 3.37
N PRO A 161 21.55 -10.47 3.02
CA PRO A 161 21.41 -11.75 3.70
C PRO A 161 21.76 -11.61 5.19
N GLU A 162 21.00 -12.25 6.07
CA GLU A 162 21.19 -12.20 7.53
C GLU A 162 22.53 -12.80 7.96
N LYS A 163 23.01 -13.79 7.22
CA LYS A 163 24.34 -14.39 7.44
C LYS A 163 25.22 -13.98 6.26
N GLU A 164 26.14 -13.07 6.51
CA GLU A 164 27.18 -12.76 5.55
C GLU A 164 28.06 -14.01 5.38
N VAL A 165 28.24 -14.44 4.13
CA VAL A 165 29.28 -15.40 3.79
C VAL A 165 30.52 -14.56 3.54
N ASP A 166 31.55 -14.75 4.33
CA ASP A 166 32.82 -14.00 4.26
C ASP A 166 33.31 -13.86 2.80
N GLY A 167 33.60 -12.61 2.42
CA GLY A 167 34.16 -12.28 1.11
C GLY A 167 33.15 -12.00 -0.01
N ASP A 168 31.87 -11.85 0.32
CA ASP A 168 30.81 -11.72 -0.69
C ASP A 168 30.50 -10.26 -1.04
N SER A 169 31.07 -9.79 -2.12
CA SER A 169 30.68 -8.54 -2.81
C SER A 169 29.43 -8.74 -3.69
N ARG A 170 28.46 -9.57 -3.24
CA ARG A 170 27.28 -9.91 -4.02
C ARG A 170 26.44 -8.68 -4.35
N GLU A 171 26.04 -8.62 -5.59
CA GLU A 171 24.90 -7.80 -5.98
C GLU A 171 23.69 -8.24 -5.15
N MET A 172 22.99 -7.29 -4.56
CA MET A 172 21.88 -7.58 -3.65
C MET A 172 20.56 -7.17 -4.29
N PRO A 173 19.47 -7.91 -4.09
CA PRO A 173 18.16 -7.46 -4.53
C PRO A 173 17.76 -6.18 -3.80
N ARG A 174 16.83 -5.44 -4.39
CA ARG A 174 16.31 -4.18 -3.85
C ARG A 174 14.80 -4.25 -3.72
N ALA A 175 14.27 -3.42 -2.83
CA ALA A 175 12.84 -3.13 -2.77
C ALA A 175 12.63 -1.63 -2.92
N GLN A 176 11.69 -1.23 -3.75
CA GLN A 176 11.15 0.11 -3.76
C GLN A 176 9.81 0.07 -3.02
N ILE A 177 9.65 0.96 -2.05
CA ILE A 177 8.47 1.01 -1.19
C ILE A 177 7.86 2.38 -1.32
N ARG A 178 6.54 2.44 -1.56
CA ARG A 178 5.75 3.66 -1.57
C ARG A 178 4.62 3.55 -0.59
N LEU A 179 4.39 4.63 0.14
CA LEU A 179 3.24 4.81 1.02
C LEU A 179 2.44 6.00 0.51
N SER A 180 1.19 5.76 0.13
CA SER A 180 0.27 6.81 -0.30
C SER A 180 -0.81 6.99 0.75
N CYS A 181 -1.07 8.23 1.16
CA CYS A 181 -2.15 8.57 2.06
C CYS A 181 -3.09 9.59 1.43
N PHE A 182 -4.36 9.51 1.79
CA PHE A 182 -5.44 10.23 1.15
C PHE A 182 -6.23 11.04 2.17
N ALA A 183 -6.58 12.27 1.84
CA ALA A 183 -7.33 13.17 2.69
C ALA A 183 -8.67 12.57 3.12
N GLY A 184 -8.92 12.54 4.43
CA GLY A 184 -10.16 12.04 5.03
C GLY A 184 -10.35 10.53 4.94
N LYS A 185 -9.32 9.77 4.54
CA LYS A 185 -9.40 8.31 4.45
C LYS A 185 -8.66 7.64 5.60
N PRO A 186 -9.24 6.57 6.18
CA PRO A 186 -8.66 5.85 7.30
C PRO A 186 -7.74 4.70 6.85
N TRP A 187 -7.06 4.84 5.73
CA TRP A 187 -6.13 3.82 5.21
C TRP A 187 -4.88 4.42 4.60
N ILE A 188 -3.85 3.59 4.52
CA ILE A 188 -2.59 3.84 3.82
C ILE A 188 -2.48 2.80 2.72
N GLU A 189 -2.18 3.24 1.51
CA GLU A 189 -1.85 2.36 0.40
C GLU A 189 -0.36 2.12 0.39
N MET A 190 0.07 0.87 0.39
CA MET A 190 1.46 0.46 0.27
C MET A 190 1.70 -0.24 -1.05
N GLU A 191 2.69 0.23 -1.79
CA GLU A 191 3.28 -0.49 -2.91
C GLU A 191 4.67 -1.00 -2.50
N TYR A 192 4.86 -2.31 -2.60
CA TYR A 192 6.14 -2.98 -2.37
C TYR A 192 6.61 -3.61 -3.67
N CYS A 193 7.65 -3.06 -4.28
CA CYS A 193 8.23 -3.56 -5.51
C CYS A 193 9.55 -4.28 -5.21
N LEU A 194 9.55 -5.62 -5.29
CA LEU A 194 10.77 -6.40 -5.23
C LEU A 194 11.45 -6.37 -6.59
N ILE A 195 12.75 -6.08 -6.62
CA ILE A 195 13.57 -5.96 -7.83
C ILE A 195 14.78 -6.87 -7.70
N ASN A 196 14.92 -7.81 -8.64
CA ASN A 196 16.14 -8.57 -8.75
C ASN A 196 17.22 -7.74 -9.47
N THR A 197 18.07 -7.09 -8.72
CA THR A 197 19.22 -6.32 -9.22
C THR A 197 20.51 -7.15 -9.28
N THR A 198 20.41 -8.47 -9.05
CA THR A 198 21.56 -9.38 -9.13
C THR A 198 21.75 -9.89 -10.57
N SER A 199 22.92 -10.42 -10.87
CA SER A 199 23.24 -11.03 -12.17
C SER A 199 22.76 -12.49 -12.31
N PHE A 200 22.07 -13.03 -11.27
CA PHE A 200 21.59 -14.41 -11.24
C PHE A 200 20.10 -14.49 -10.89
N PRO A 201 19.41 -15.57 -11.29
CA PRO A 201 18.02 -15.79 -10.91
C PRO A 201 17.86 -15.96 -9.38
N LEU A 202 16.82 -15.34 -8.82
CA LEU A 202 16.42 -15.52 -7.43
C LEU A 202 15.24 -16.48 -7.35
N GLU A 203 15.41 -17.61 -6.74
CA GLU A 203 14.33 -18.54 -6.41
C GLU A 203 13.70 -18.10 -5.08
N ILE A 204 12.54 -17.47 -5.13
CA ILE A 204 11.85 -16.93 -3.96
C ILE A 204 11.14 -18.08 -3.24
N GLN A 205 11.53 -18.37 -2.02
CA GLN A 205 10.82 -19.29 -1.14
C GLN A 205 9.64 -18.61 -0.48
N SER A 206 9.87 -17.41 0.07
CA SER A 206 8.78 -16.63 0.66
C SER A 206 9.09 -15.15 0.68
N LEU A 207 8.03 -14.34 0.65
CA LEU A 207 8.05 -12.91 0.92
C LEU A 207 6.88 -12.61 1.85
N VAL A 208 7.16 -12.36 3.13
CA VAL A 208 6.13 -12.32 4.17
C VAL A 208 6.22 -11.03 4.97
N TRP A 209 5.09 -10.38 5.15
CA TRP A 209 4.91 -9.23 6.01
C TRP A 209 4.13 -9.63 7.27
N ASN A 210 4.77 -9.52 8.43
CA ASN A 210 4.18 -9.85 9.71
C ASN A 210 3.90 -8.57 10.51
N ILE A 211 2.65 -8.20 10.66
CA ILE A 211 2.21 -7.11 11.54
C ILE A 211 1.89 -7.75 12.88
N LYS A 212 2.63 -7.38 13.92
CA LYS A 212 2.50 -7.99 15.25
C LYS A 212 1.72 -7.07 16.17
N ASP A 213 0.83 -7.67 16.94
CA ASP A 213 0.22 -7.00 18.08
C ASP A 213 1.26 -6.86 19.21
N GLU A 214 1.41 -5.65 19.72
CA GLU A 214 2.29 -5.34 20.83
C GLU A 214 1.55 -5.26 22.18
N ASN A 215 0.23 -5.44 22.18
CA ASN A 215 -0.53 -5.52 23.42
C ASN A 215 -0.08 -6.73 24.25
N LYS A 216 0.52 -6.45 25.39
CA LYS A 216 1.02 -7.47 26.33
C LYS A 216 -0.07 -8.07 27.22
N GLN A 217 -1.30 -7.60 27.10
CA GLN A 217 -2.42 -8.10 27.91
C GLN A 217 -3.04 -9.32 27.21
N ASP A 218 -3.33 -10.36 27.98
CA ASP A 218 -4.20 -11.45 27.55
C ASP A 218 -5.57 -10.87 27.20
N ILE A 219 -5.82 -10.67 25.91
CA ILE A 219 -7.07 -10.11 25.41
C ILE A 219 -8.04 -11.28 25.26
N PRO A 220 -9.10 -11.35 26.07
CA PRO A 220 -9.94 -12.54 26.15
C PRO A 220 -10.74 -12.84 24.89
N SER A 221 -10.90 -11.85 23.99
CA SER A 221 -11.58 -12.06 22.72
C SER A 221 -11.04 -11.11 21.65
N SER A 222 -10.48 -11.67 20.60
CA SER A 222 -10.18 -10.95 19.36
C SER A 222 -10.96 -11.60 18.23
N ASN A 223 -11.65 -10.77 17.44
CA ASN A 223 -12.24 -11.22 16.20
C ASN A 223 -11.18 -11.19 15.12
N VAL A 224 -11.00 -12.30 14.45
CA VAL A 224 -10.06 -12.45 13.32
C VAL A 224 -10.81 -12.98 12.11
N THR A 225 -10.45 -12.47 10.95
CA THR A 225 -11.04 -12.87 9.66
C THR A 225 -9.95 -13.01 8.62
N ALA A 226 -10.06 -14.03 7.78
CA ALA A 226 -9.34 -14.14 6.52
C ALA A 226 -10.34 -14.47 5.42
N HIS A 227 -10.31 -13.72 4.33
CA HIS A 227 -11.29 -13.83 3.27
C HIS A 227 -10.67 -13.74 1.89
N SER A 228 -11.21 -14.59 1.01
CA SER A 228 -10.96 -14.53 -0.41
C SER A 228 -12.27 -14.76 -1.16
N ASN A 229 -12.66 -13.82 -2.01
CA ASN A 229 -13.84 -13.97 -2.86
C ASN A 229 -13.72 -15.15 -3.85
N TYR A 230 -12.49 -15.65 -4.04
CA TYR A 230 -12.25 -16.80 -4.93
C TYR A 230 -12.88 -18.10 -4.44
N LYS A 231 -13.17 -18.22 -3.15
CA LYS A 231 -13.80 -19.42 -2.58
C LYS A 231 -15.24 -19.19 -2.12
N LEU A 232 -15.76 -17.96 -2.23
CA LEU A 232 -17.09 -17.54 -1.76
C LEU A 232 -17.35 -17.83 -0.26
N GLN A 233 -16.28 -18.16 0.47
CA GLN A 233 -16.31 -18.43 1.90
C GLN A 233 -15.24 -17.61 2.56
N TYR A 234 -15.50 -17.13 3.77
CA TYR A 234 -14.49 -16.52 4.59
C TYR A 234 -14.37 -17.26 5.92
N GLN A 235 -13.16 -17.32 6.42
CA GLN A 235 -12.87 -17.91 7.70
C GLN A 235 -12.85 -16.81 8.76
N TRP A 236 -13.38 -17.09 9.93
CA TRP A 236 -13.39 -16.17 11.03
C TRP A 236 -13.36 -16.89 12.38
N SER A 237 -12.89 -16.21 13.42
CA SER A 237 -12.95 -16.68 14.81
C SER A 237 -13.18 -15.50 15.74
N ASP A 238 -14.07 -15.64 16.71
CA ASP A 238 -14.32 -14.68 17.78
C ASP A 238 -13.40 -14.93 19.01
N LYS A 239 -12.63 -16.01 18.97
CA LYS A 239 -11.67 -16.41 20.00
C LYS A 239 -10.23 -16.12 19.63
N GLY A 240 -9.99 -15.53 18.45
CA GLY A 240 -8.67 -15.28 17.92
C GLY A 240 -7.91 -16.53 17.48
N GLU A 241 -8.60 -17.66 17.27
CA GLU A 241 -8.02 -18.82 16.63
C GLU A 241 -7.54 -18.46 15.23
N ALA A 242 -6.40 -19.02 14.82
CA ALA A 242 -5.80 -18.68 13.55
C ALA A 242 -6.72 -19.03 12.37
N VAL A 243 -6.92 -18.07 11.49
CA VAL A 243 -7.63 -18.24 10.22
C VAL A 243 -6.72 -17.86 9.06
N GLU A 244 -6.80 -18.60 7.95
CA GLU A 244 -5.90 -18.41 6.80
C GLU A 244 -6.64 -18.62 5.48
N GLU A 245 -6.33 -17.76 4.50
CA GLU A 245 -6.75 -17.91 3.12
C GLU A 245 -5.56 -17.90 2.17
N VAL A 246 -5.55 -18.86 1.25
CA VAL A 246 -4.48 -19.06 0.26
C VAL A 246 -5.06 -18.99 -1.15
N VAL A 247 -4.46 -18.17 -2.01
CA VAL A 247 -4.77 -18.05 -3.43
C VAL A 247 -3.62 -18.63 -4.24
N THR A 248 -3.87 -19.73 -4.93
CA THR A 248 -2.92 -20.42 -5.81
C THR A 248 -3.40 -20.40 -7.26
N ALA A 249 -2.60 -20.94 -8.18
CA ALA A 249 -3.00 -21.16 -9.56
C ALA A 249 -4.29 -21.98 -9.65
N ASP A 250 -4.36 -23.09 -8.92
CA ASP A 250 -5.52 -23.98 -8.93
C ASP A 250 -6.78 -23.29 -8.40
N THR A 251 -6.66 -22.49 -7.32
CA THR A 251 -7.77 -21.68 -6.80
C THR A 251 -8.32 -20.76 -7.88
N VAL A 252 -7.42 -20.00 -8.55
CA VAL A 252 -7.81 -19.04 -9.58
C VAL A 252 -8.44 -19.74 -10.77
N MET A 253 -7.84 -20.82 -11.27
CA MET A 253 -8.32 -21.54 -12.46
C MET A 253 -9.66 -22.22 -12.21
N ASN A 254 -9.82 -22.88 -11.08
CA ASN A 254 -11.09 -23.55 -10.74
C ASN A 254 -12.23 -22.54 -10.55
N THR A 255 -11.96 -21.44 -9.83
CA THR A 255 -12.97 -20.40 -9.60
C THR A 255 -13.32 -19.66 -10.89
N ALA A 256 -12.36 -19.43 -11.80
CA ALA A 256 -12.60 -18.74 -13.06
C ALA A 256 -13.58 -19.49 -13.97
N ASN A 257 -13.65 -20.82 -13.90
CA ASN A 257 -14.60 -21.61 -14.66
C ASN A 257 -16.06 -21.38 -14.22
N ASP A 258 -16.27 -21.21 -12.92
CA ASP A 258 -17.60 -21.17 -12.32
C ASP A 258 -18.03 -19.73 -11.94
N HIS A 259 -17.07 -18.88 -11.59
CA HIS A 259 -17.29 -17.54 -11.02
C HIS A 259 -16.31 -16.51 -11.58
N PHE A 260 -16.38 -16.27 -12.88
CA PHE A 260 -15.42 -15.38 -13.58
C PHE A 260 -15.34 -13.96 -12.99
N ALA A 261 -16.49 -13.39 -12.61
CA ALA A 261 -16.52 -12.03 -12.06
C ALA A 261 -15.80 -11.93 -10.72
N GLU A 262 -15.95 -12.93 -9.85
CA GLU A 262 -15.34 -13.00 -8.54
C GLU A 262 -13.81 -13.10 -8.63
N VAL A 263 -13.30 -13.82 -9.63
CA VAL A 263 -11.85 -13.92 -9.87
C VAL A 263 -11.24 -12.58 -10.26
N PHE A 264 -11.92 -11.84 -11.14
CA PHE A 264 -11.37 -10.57 -11.64
C PHE A 264 -11.60 -9.38 -10.70
N PHE A 265 -12.66 -9.41 -9.90
CA PHE A 265 -13.05 -8.35 -8.97
C PHE A 265 -12.93 -8.75 -7.50
N GLY A 266 -12.44 -9.97 -7.25
CA GLY A 266 -12.26 -10.48 -5.91
C GLY A 266 -11.16 -9.75 -5.13
N THR A 267 -11.31 -9.76 -3.83
CA THR A 267 -10.33 -9.25 -2.88
C THR A 267 -9.79 -10.38 -2.01
N LEU A 268 -8.55 -10.25 -1.60
CA LEU A 268 -7.93 -11.06 -0.57
C LEU A 268 -7.59 -10.14 0.60
N PHE A 269 -8.13 -10.42 1.78
CA PHE A 269 -7.84 -9.61 2.96
C PHE A 269 -7.82 -10.43 4.23
N CYS A 270 -7.18 -9.91 5.25
CA CYS A 270 -7.33 -10.36 6.63
C CYS A 270 -7.50 -9.16 7.55
N ASP A 271 -8.25 -9.37 8.62
CA ASP A 271 -8.43 -8.38 9.66
C ASP A 271 -8.37 -8.99 11.05
N ARG A 272 -8.06 -8.15 12.00
CA ARG A 272 -8.10 -8.44 13.42
C ARG A 272 -8.68 -7.24 14.17
N THR A 273 -9.69 -7.49 14.97
CA THR A 273 -10.35 -6.48 15.80
C THR A 273 -10.25 -6.86 17.26
N VAL A 274 -9.84 -5.91 18.09
CA VAL A 274 -9.73 -6.02 19.54
C VAL A 274 -10.46 -4.84 20.18
N GLY A 275 -11.51 -5.11 20.91
CA GLY A 275 -12.35 -4.06 21.48
C GLY A 275 -12.95 -3.18 20.38
N ASP A 276 -12.63 -1.89 20.42
CA ASP A 276 -13.12 -0.87 19.47
C ASP A 276 -12.11 -0.53 18.36
N GLN A 277 -10.98 -1.23 18.31
CA GLN A 277 -9.94 -1.04 17.31
C GLN A 277 -9.75 -2.27 16.44
N GLY A 278 -9.55 -2.05 15.15
CA GLY A 278 -9.24 -3.09 14.19
C GLY A 278 -8.17 -2.67 13.21
N LEU A 279 -7.45 -3.66 12.71
CA LEU A 279 -6.51 -3.54 11.61
C LEU A 279 -6.90 -4.51 10.52
N CYS A 280 -7.05 -3.99 9.31
CA CYS A 280 -7.33 -4.79 8.11
C CYS A 280 -6.23 -4.56 7.07
N VAL A 281 -5.79 -5.62 6.42
CA VAL A 281 -4.92 -5.55 5.26
C VAL A 281 -5.58 -6.23 4.07
N THR A 282 -5.74 -5.48 2.99
CA THR A 282 -6.27 -5.96 1.71
C THR A 282 -5.13 -6.06 0.69
N VAL A 283 -5.01 -7.20 0.02
CA VAL A 283 -4.04 -7.43 -1.07
C VAL A 283 -4.74 -7.26 -2.41
N TRP A 284 -4.30 -6.26 -3.18
CA TRP A 284 -4.89 -5.96 -4.49
C TRP A 284 -4.45 -6.96 -5.56
N GLN A 285 -5.41 -7.31 -6.43
CA GLN A 285 -5.16 -8.13 -7.62
C GLN A 285 -4.39 -9.42 -7.30
N ALA A 286 -4.77 -10.09 -6.22
CA ALA A 286 -4.14 -11.34 -5.80
C ALA A 286 -4.17 -12.41 -6.90
N GLN A 287 -5.25 -12.45 -7.71
CA GLN A 287 -5.42 -13.34 -8.85
C GLN A 287 -4.41 -13.10 -9.99
N GLN A 288 -3.89 -11.89 -10.13
CA GLN A 288 -2.87 -11.58 -11.16
C GLN A 288 -1.45 -11.84 -10.68
N ASN A 289 -1.29 -11.90 -9.36
CA ASN A 289 0.01 -11.98 -8.69
C ASN A 289 0.11 -13.21 -7.76
N PHE A 290 -0.64 -14.27 -8.03
CA PHE A 290 -0.57 -15.50 -7.21
C PHE A 290 0.82 -16.15 -7.29
N PRO A 291 1.20 -17.02 -6.33
CA PRO A 291 0.46 -17.36 -5.12
C PRO A 291 0.47 -16.23 -4.08
N LYS A 292 -0.57 -16.19 -3.23
CA LYS A 292 -0.75 -15.28 -2.11
C LYS A 292 -1.38 -15.99 -0.93
N ALA A 293 -1.07 -15.57 0.28
CA ALA A 293 -1.81 -15.99 1.46
C ALA A 293 -1.96 -14.85 2.45
N VAL A 294 -3.04 -14.87 3.21
CA VAL A 294 -3.27 -14.00 4.35
C VAL A 294 -3.71 -14.82 5.54
N ARG A 295 -3.22 -14.45 6.72
CA ARG A 295 -3.54 -15.10 7.98
C ARG A 295 -3.76 -14.05 9.06
N ALA A 296 -4.76 -14.28 9.90
CA ALA A 296 -5.00 -13.52 11.11
C ALA A 296 -5.06 -14.45 12.33
N ASP A 297 -4.49 -14.03 13.44
CA ASP A 297 -4.58 -14.71 14.72
C ASP A 297 -4.43 -13.72 15.89
N GLN A 298 -4.40 -14.22 17.12
CA GLN A 298 -4.23 -13.40 18.33
C GLN A 298 -2.95 -12.57 18.34
N LYS A 299 -1.92 -12.99 17.58
CA LYS A 299 -0.61 -12.33 17.54
C LYS A 299 -0.50 -11.24 16.50
N GLY A 300 -1.47 -11.16 15.57
CA GLY A 300 -1.48 -10.15 14.53
C GLY A 300 -1.92 -10.66 13.16
N LEU A 301 -1.38 -10.03 12.12
CA LEU A 301 -1.67 -10.34 10.72
C LEU A 301 -0.40 -10.79 10.01
N THR A 302 -0.52 -11.83 9.19
CA THR A 302 0.55 -12.30 8.30
C THR A 302 0.08 -12.20 6.86
N ILE A 303 0.80 -11.43 6.05
CA ILE A 303 0.54 -11.25 4.63
C ILE A 303 1.69 -11.89 3.86
N SER A 304 1.42 -13.03 3.23
CA SER A 304 2.39 -13.74 2.40
C SER A 304 2.23 -13.30 0.96
N LEU A 305 3.07 -12.33 0.55
CA LEU A 305 3.14 -11.82 -0.83
C LEU A 305 3.70 -12.87 -1.78
N VAL A 306 4.50 -13.78 -1.27
CA VAL A 306 4.84 -15.10 -1.83
C VAL A 306 4.82 -16.05 -0.64
N PRO A 307 3.82 -16.92 -0.51
CA PRO A 307 3.80 -17.94 0.53
C PRO A 307 4.83 -19.04 0.24
N ASP A 308 5.31 -19.68 1.31
CA ASP A 308 6.15 -20.87 1.19
C ASP A 308 5.26 -22.05 0.74
N CYS A 309 5.31 -22.35 -0.54
CA CYS A 309 4.52 -23.41 -1.16
C CYS A 309 5.32 -24.04 -2.31
N ASP A 310 4.83 -25.17 -2.82
CA ASP A 310 5.49 -25.94 -3.91
C ASP A 310 5.61 -25.17 -5.22
N ASN A 311 4.87 -24.09 -5.39
CA ASN A 311 4.94 -23.23 -6.57
C ASN A 311 6.17 -22.31 -6.50
N LYS A 312 7.22 -22.70 -7.19
CA LYS A 312 8.45 -21.89 -7.27
C LYS A 312 8.23 -20.57 -8.01
N VAL A 313 8.54 -19.48 -7.34
CA VAL A 313 8.54 -18.14 -7.95
C VAL A 313 9.99 -17.75 -8.22
N VAL A 314 10.36 -17.63 -9.50
CA VAL A 314 11.72 -17.28 -9.91
C VAL A 314 11.75 -15.88 -10.51
N PHE A 315 12.62 -15.03 -9.98
CA PHE A 315 12.91 -13.71 -10.53
C PHE A 315 14.21 -13.74 -11.31
N LEU A 316 14.11 -13.58 -12.62
CA LEU A 316 15.29 -13.42 -13.46
C LEU A 316 15.99 -12.08 -13.20
N PRO A 317 17.28 -11.92 -13.57
CA PRO A 317 17.97 -10.64 -13.50
C PRO A 317 17.18 -9.52 -14.17
N GLY A 318 17.01 -8.39 -13.46
CA GLY A 318 16.23 -7.24 -13.91
C GLY A 318 14.70 -7.37 -13.73
N MET A 319 14.16 -8.52 -13.33
CA MET A 319 12.73 -8.63 -13.04
C MET A 319 12.35 -7.83 -11.81
N ALA A 320 11.19 -7.19 -11.91
CA ALA A 320 10.54 -6.50 -10.81
C ALA A 320 9.07 -6.93 -10.70
N ARG A 321 8.57 -6.99 -9.46
CA ARG A 321 7.15 -7.28 -9.20
C ARG A 321 6.63 -6.39 -8.09
N THR A 322 5.62 -5.60 -8.42
CA THR A 322 4.96 -4.72 -7.45
C THR A 322 3.77 -5.42 -6.82
N GLN A 323 3.69 -5.33 -5.51
CA GLN A 323 2.57 -5.78 -4.68
C GLN A 323 1.93 -4.55 -4.07
N LYS A 324 0.61 -4.45 -4.17
CA LYS A 324 -0.16 -3.33 -3.65
C LYS A 324 -1.10 -3.79 -2.54
N MET A 325 -1.08 -3.07 -1.43
CA MET A 325 -1.86 -3.36 -0.23
C MET A 325 -2.50 -2.08 0.30
N LEU A 326 -3.63 -2.26 0.99
CA LEU A 326 -4.32 -1.23 1.75
C LEU A 326 -4.40 -1.65 3.20
#